data_d2d9fa329090dd8d3b54d47bd9ceba97
#
_entry.id   d2d9fa329090dd8d3b54d47bd9ceba97
#
_cell.length_a   1.000
_cell.length_b   1.000
_cell.length_c   1.000
_cell.angle_alpha   90.00
_cell.angle_beta   90.00
_cell.angle_gamma   90.00
#
_symmetry.space_group_name_H-M   'P 1'
#
loop_
_entity.id
_entity.type
_entity.pdbx_description
1 polymer ?
#
loop_
_entity_poly.entity_id
_entity_poly.type
_entity_poly.pdbx_seq_one_letter_code
_entity_poly.pdbx_strand_id
1 'polypeptide(L)' 'MTRLKPGFHDSNGEFVTADTRVKYRFGARHGTVNAVFRDGEAEVIFDDNGDLDLVKWKYLCKLTC' A
#
# COMPACT_ATOMS: atom_id res chain seq x y z
N MET A 1 5.63 13.06 14.89
CA MET A 1 4.68 13.27 13.79
C MET A 1 5.11 12.46 12.57
N THR A 2 4.24 11.62 12.07
CA THR A 2 4.55 10.78 10.91
C THR A 2 4.49 11.64 9.65
N ARG A 3 5.54 11.58 8.84
CA ARG A 3 5.60 12.35 7.61
C ARG A 3 5.15 11.51 6.44
N LEU A 4 4.38 12.13 5.56
CA LEU A 4 3.94 11.48 4.32
C LEU A 4 5.07 11.47 3.30
N LYS A 5 5.11 10.41 2.50
CA LYS A 5 5.97 10.33 1.33
C LYS A 5 5.11 10.34 0.07
N PRO A 6 5.68 10.77 -1.07
CA PRO A 6 4.94 10.68 -2.32
C PRO A 6 4.65 9.24 -2.74
N GLY A 7 5.47 8.28 -2.30
CA GLY A 7 5.25 6.88 -2.62
C GLY A 7 6.41 6.02 -2.17
N PHE A 8 6.35 4.75 -2.56
CA PHE A 8 7.42 3.79 -2.26
C PHE A 8 7.55 2.81 -3.43
N HIS A 9 8.69 2.11 -3.48
CA HIS A 9 8.91 1.07 -4.48
C HIS A 9 8.56 -0.28 -3.86
N ASP A 10 7.76 -1.06 -4.58
CA ASP A 10 7.40 -2.40 -4.12
C ASP A 10 8.52 -3.40 -4.41
N SER A 11 8.29 -4.68 -4.12
CA SER A 11 9.31 -5.71 -4.32
C SER A 11 9.64 -5.94 -5.80
N ASN A 12 8.78 -5.49 -6.70
CA ASN A 12 9.01 -5.60 -8.15
C ASN A 12 9.65 -4.34 -8.73
N GLY A 13 9.96 -3.36 -7.88
CA GLY A 13 10.54 -2.11 -8.33
C GLY A 13 9.53 -1.11 -8.88
N GLU A 14 8.24 -1.39 -8.77
CA GLU A 14 7.19 -0.50 -9.24
C GLU A 14 6.92 0.59 -8.20
N PHE A 15 6.74 1.82 -8.67
CA PHE A 15 6.49 2.95 -7.78
C PHE A 15 5.01 2.99 -7.41
N VAL A 16 4.73 2.99 -6.11
CA VAL A 16 3.37 2.98 -5.56
C VAL A 16 3.11 4.31 -4.87
N THR A 17 2.03 4.97 -5.25
CA THR A 17 1.64 6.26 -4.67
C THR A 17 0.25 6.13 -4.04
N ALA A 18 -0.21 7.22 -3.38
CA ALA A 18 -1.60 7.28 -2.94
C ALA A 18 -2.53 7.07 -4.13
N ASP A 19 -3.67 6.45 -3.88
CA ASP A 19 -4.68 6.07 -4.88
C ASP A 19 -4.26 4.94 -5.82
N THR A 20 -3.10 4.33 -5.60
CA THR A 20 -2.65 3.18 -6.37
C THR A 20 -3.29 1.91 -5.83
N ARG A 21 -3.77 1.05 -6.74
CA ARG A 21 -4.30 -0.26 -6.36
C ARG A 21 -3.14 -1.20 -6.05
N VAL A 22 -3.26 -1.92 -4.96
CA VAL A 22 -2.20 -2.84 -4.50
C VAL A 22 -2.80 -4.17 -4.08
N LYS A 23 -1.92 -5.17 -4.05
CA LYS A 23 -2.24 -6.49 -3.53
C LYS A 23 -1.45 -6.70 -2.25
N TYR A 24 -2.14 -7.17 -1.22
CA TYR A 24 -1.49 -7.55 0.03
C TYR A 24 -0.95 -8.98 -0.12
N ARG A 25 0.26 -9.19 0.35
CA ARG A 25 0.95 -10.48 0.21
C ARG A 25 0.21 -11.62 0.90
N PHE A 26 -0.38 -11.34 2.05
CA PHE A 26 -1.07 -12.37 2.83
C PHE A 26 -2.57 -12.33 2.55
N GLY A 27 -3.16 -13.50 2.29
CA GLY A 27 -4.58 -13.61 2.05
C GLY A 27 -5.04 -13.13 0.68
N ALA A 28 -4.12 -12.77 -0.21
CA ALA A 28 -4.43 -12.29 -1.56
C ALA A 28 -5.48 -11.16 -1.58
N ARG A 29 -5.43 -10.27 -0.58
CA ARG A 29 -6.37 -9.16 -0.48
C ARG A 29 -5.92 -8.01 -1.36
N HIS A 30 -6.88 -7.31 -1.93
CA HIS A 30 -6.63 -6.12 -2.75
C HIS A 30 -7.12 -4.88 -2.03
N GLY A 31 -6.47 -3.76 -2.29
CA GLY A 31 -6.88 -2.49 -1.70
C GLY A 31 -6.32 -1.32 -2.47
N THR A 32 -6.60 -0.13 -1.95
CA THR A 32 -6.12 1.13 -2.51
C THR A 32 -5.29 1.85 -1.46
N VAL A 33 -4.12 2.30 -1.84
CA VAL A 33 -3.24 3.05 -0.93
C VAL A 33 -3.88 4.41 -0.67
N ASN A 34 -4.06 4.75 0.61
CA ASN A 34 -4.60 6.03 1.02
C ASN A 34 -3.49 7.03 1.35
N ALA A 35 -2.42 6.56 1.99
CA ALA A 35 -1.29 7.41 2.34
C ALA A 35 -0.03 6.55 2.48
N VAL A 36 1.13 7.18 2.26
CA VAL A 36 2.43 6.51 2.40
C VAL A 36 3.23 7.26 3.45
N PHE A 37 3.81 6.51 4.39
CA PHE A 37 4.57 7.09 5.50
C PHE A 37 6.06 6.76 5.38
N ARG A 38 6.89 7.63 5.95
CA ARG A 38 8.35 7.48 5.85
C ARG A 38 8.92 6.33 6.65
N ASP A 39 8.17 5.81 7.60
CA ASP A 39 8.65 4.73 8.48
C ASP A 39 8.54 3.34 7.88
N GLY A 40 8.17 3.25 6.61
CA GLY A 40 8.06 1.96 5.92
C GLY A 40 6.67 1.38 5.92
N GLU A 41 5.67 2.19 6.28
CA GLU A 41 4.28 1.76 6.32
C GLU A 41 3.43 2.60 5.38
N ALA A 42 2.27 2.04 5.00
CA ALA A 42 1.29 2.73 4.20
C ALA A 42 -0.10 2.42 4.71
N GLU A 43 -1.00 3.38 4.58
CA GLU A 43 -2.41 3.16 4.87
C GLU A 43 -3.07 2.58 3.62
N VAL A 44 -3.76 1.45 3.80
CA VAL A 44 -4.44 0.77 2.70
C VAL A 44 -5.89 0.56 3.09
N ILE A 45 -6.78 0.92 2.18
CA ILE A 45 -8.22 0.64 2.34
C ILE A 45 -8.49 -0.63 1.55
N PHE A 46 -8.80 -1.71 2.26
CA PHE A 46 -9.02 -3.01 1.64
C PHE A 46 -10.43 -3.12 1.07
N ASP A 47 -10.53 -3.77 -0.09
CA ASP A 47 -11.82 -3.89 -0.80
C ASP A 47 -12.80 -4.80 -0.07
N ASP A 48 -12.30 -5.81 0.64
CA ASP A 48 -13.14 -6.84 1.23
C ASP A 48 -13.97 -6.32 2.41
N ASN A 49 -13.48 -5.33 3.14
CA ASN A 49 -14.21 -4.79 4.29
C ASN A 49 -14.29 -3.26 4.30
N GLY A 50 -13.57 -2.60 3.40
CA GLY A 50 -13.54 -1.15 3.34
C GLY A 50 -12.82 -0.48 4.48
N ASP A 51 -12.14 -1.24 5.32
CA ASP A 51 -11.42 -0.70 6.48
C ASP A 51 -10.01 -0.27 6.10
N LEU A 52 -9.55 0.76 6.79
CA LEU A 52 -8.19 1.27 6.60
C LEU A 52 -7.26 0.60 7.59
N ASP A 53 -6.16 0.05 7.07
CA ASP A 53 -5.14 -0.61 7.88
C ASP A 53 -3.77 -0.07 7.55
N LEU A 54 -2.88 -0.08 8.54
CA LEU A 54 -1.46 0.21 8.34
C LEU A 54 -0.74 -1.07 7.97
N VAL A 55 -0.06 -1.04 6.83
CA VAL A 55 0.62 -2.22 6.29
C VAL A 55 2.04 -1.83 5.90
N LYS A 56 2.98 -2.71 6.17
CA LYS A 56 4.37 -2.47 5.78
C LYS A 56 4.52 -2.59 4.26
N TRP A 57 5.35 -1.70 3.68
CA TRP A 57 5.56 -1.66 2.23
C TRP A 57 5.97 -3.01 1.66
N LYS A 58 6.80 -3.75 2.39
CA LYS A 58 7.34 -5.03 1.91
C LYS A 58 6.26 -6.08 1.66
N TYR A 59 5.07 -5.87 2.17
CA TYR A 59 3.94 -6.80 1.98
C TYR A 59 2.99 -6.36 0.88
N LEU A 60 3.28 -5.25 0.22
CA LEU A 60 2.40 -4.69 -0.80
C LEU A 60 3.06 -4.75 -2.16
N CYS A 61 2.28 -5.08 -3.18
CA CYS A 61 2.71 -5.04 -4.57
C CYS A 61 1.69 -4.26 -5.38
N LYS A 62 2.18 -3.42 -6.29
CA LYS A 62 1.30 -2.68 -7.19
C LYS A 62 0.55 -3.65 -8.08
N LEU A 63 -0.77 -3.47 -8.18
CA LEU A 63 -1.56 -4.26 -9.12
C LEU A 63 -1.32 -3.74 -10.53
N THR A 64 -0.88 -4.65 -11.39
CA THR A 64 -0.71 -4.36 -12.80
C THR A 64 -1.76 -5.14 -13.58
N CYS A 65 -2.37 -4.48 -14.53
CA CYS A 65 -3.36 -5.14 -15.38
C CYS A 65 -2.68 -5.95 -16.48
#